data_cc02434bbcecc141c644f146517281d9
#
_entry.id   cc02434bbcecc141c644f146517281d9
#
_cell.length_a   1.000
_cell.length_b   1.000
_cell.length_c   1.000
_cell.angle_alpha   90.00
_cell.angle_beta   90.00
_cell.angle_gamma   90.00
#
_symmetry.space_group_name_H-M   'P 1'
#
loop_
_entity.id
_entity.type
_entity.pdbx_description
1 polymer ?
#
loop_
_entity_poly.entity_id
_entity_poly.type
_entity_poly.pdbx_seq_one_letter_code
_entity_poly.pdbx_strand_id
1 'polypeptide(L)'
;MKKSTVAILLLACALLIPSLATAAQIRAYVAEFTVTPPDAGGLKSTLQTLLSSRMASDAITPVATPSEADVIVSGSYTQLGKVFSLDAVARVTSGKTLATVYEQGENQDDLIPAIGRISAKLKAELAQRYPQAAVASPTASPQAQAAQSAVTLGNTLWLSKRIVGAQAALAPGLTRAEGREFFVAENHALRLYRQENTLKLLAEVEFPLREKVIAIDSVGPDQNGNPRVYVTIMDGEAPASKIFTFEGARLKQVATKLPYLFRAIALNGGTNRIYAQQMGISEDFYGDLFEISDTGAKIELKNPIKLPRYANIFNYNSVSGPDGKSFPTVLSSDGYLIVYSDAGDEIWRSTEKFGGSETYFQREIGNVRDPSEKIRWRFIDQRITVTRNGEVMVPQNSGFFVLGNARSYSKYSLVSLTWNGSSLEERWRTKLSQNYLADYYLDQQAREIVLLEVVQKEGIFGKGGSAIRVIRAD
;
A
#
# COMPACT_ATOMS: atom_id res chain seq x y z
N MET A 1 -33.36 61.39 28.94
CA MET A 1 -32.67 60.21 29.54
C MET A 1 -32.70 58.96 28.68
N LYS A 2 -32.67 59.00 27.32
CA LYS A 2 -32.68 57.78 26.43
C LYS A 2 -31.48 57.65 25.45
N LYS A 3 -30.49 58.55 25.52
CA LYS A 3 -29.32 58.52 24.63
C LYS A 3 -28.05 57.98 25.28
N SER A 4 -27.97 57.90 26.61
CA SER A 4 -26.77 57.39 27.31
C SER A 4 -26.71 55.86 27.46
N THR A 5 -27.86 55.19 27.43
CA THR A 5 -27.91 53.71 27.61
C THR A 5 -27.47 52.94 26.37
N VAL A 6 -27.61 53.51 25.16
CA VAL A 6 -27.19 52.85 23.89
C VAL A 6 -25.71 52.92 23.70
N ALA A 7 -25.02 53.96 24.18
CA ALA A 7 -23.57 54.07 24.08
C ALA A 7 -22.80 53.10 24.99
N ILE A 8 -23.37 52.76 26.16
CA ILE A 8 -22.79 51.77 27.11
C ILE A 8 -22.97 50.36 26.61
N LEU A 9 -24.07 50.03 25.89
CA LEU A 9 -24.28 48.72 25.33
C LEU A 9 -23.39 48.41 24.11
N LEU A 10 -23.04 49.43 23.31
CA LEU A 10 -22.11 49.30 22.19
C LEU A 10 -20.65 49.19 22.64
N LEU A 11 -20.27 49.76 23.80
CA LEU A 11 -18.94 49.63 24.35
C LEU A 11 -18.69 48.28 25.03
N ALA A 12 -19.73 47.60 25.52
CA ALA A 12 -19.67 46.24 26.10
C ALA A 12 -19.56 45.12 25.07
N CYS A 13 -20.03 45.33 23.83
CA CYS A 13 -19.87 44.37 22.74
C CYS A 13 -18.51 44.40 22.05
N ALA A 14 -17.71 45.46 22.21
CA ALA A 14 -16.40 45.58 21.61
C ALA A 14 -15.29 44.87 22.39
N LEU A 15 -15.57 44.31 23.58
CA LEU A 15 -14.59 43.61 24.43
C LEU A 15 -14.66 42.08 24.34
N LEU A 16 -15.49 41.51 23.47
CA LEU A 16 -15.61 40.08 23.22
C LEU A 16 -15.10 39.66 21.84
N ILE A 17 -13.96 40.23 21.41
CA ILE A 17 -13.19 39.62 20.29
C ILE A 17 -12.37 38.49 20.91
N PRO A 18 -12.67 37.19 20.63
CA PRO A 18 -11.80 36.12 21.02
C PRO A 18 -10.49 36.34 20.24
N SER A 19 -9.41 36.61 20.95
CA SER A 19 -8.08 36.54 20.37
C SER A 19 -7.91 35.12 19.82
N LEU A 20 -7.88 34.98 18.51
CA LEU A 20 -7.43 33.77 17.83
C LEU A 20 -5.94 33.61 18.19
N ALA A 21 -5.68 32.92 19.30
CA ALA A 21 -4.35 32.45 19.62
C ALA A 21 -3.99 31.39 18.57
N THR A 22 -3.27 31.77 17.54
CA THR A 22 -2.57 30.83 16.66
C THR A 22 -1.59 30.05 17.54
N ALA A 23 -1.81 28.77 17.71
CA ALA A 23 -0.88 27.88 18.39
C ALA A 23 0.47 27.96 17.64
N ALA A 24 1.50 28.46 18.31
CA ALA A 24 2.83 28.56 17.73
C ALA A 24 3.37 27.14 17.53
N GLN A 25 3.62 26.75 16.29
CA GLN A 25 4.28 25.50 15.95
C GLN A 25 5.75 25.55 16.38
N ILE A 26 6.26 24.45 16.95
CA ILE A 26 7.68 24.29 17.30
C ILE A 26 8.45 24.02 16.01
N ARG A 27 9.38 24.88 15.66
CA ARG A 27 10.31 24.64 14.55
C ARG A 27 11.47 23.79 15.04
N ALA A 28 11.60 22.57 14.52
CA ALA A 28 12.62 21.63 14.95
C ALA A 28 13.63 21.34 13.83
N TYR A 29 14.91 21.54 14.11
CA TYR A 29 16.01 21.13 13.25
C TYR A 29 16.60 19.82 13.77
N VAL A 30 16.71 18.81 12.91
CA VAL A 30 17.40 17.55 13.21
C VAL A 30 18.80 17.64 12.62
N ALA A 31 19.83 17.57 13.47
CA ALA A 31 21.23 17.56 13.05
C ALA A 31 21.64 16.18 12.50
N GLU A 32 22.73 16.14 11.74
CA GLU A 32 23.34 14.85 11.35
C GLU A 32 23.68 14.01 12.56
N PHE A 33 23.46 12.70 12.44
CA PHE A 33 23.77 11.75 13.52
C PHE A 33 25.27 11.47 13.60
N THR A 34 25.75 11.27 14.83
CA THR A 34 27.05 10.65 15.04
C THR A 34 26.89 9.14 14.90
N VAL A 35 27.71 8.51 14.05
CA VAL A 35 27.61 7.06 13.78
C VAL A 35 28.93 6.38 14.20
N THR A 36 28.83 5.32 15.01
CA THR A 36 29.94 4.52 15.51
C THR A 36 29.64 3.02 15.34
N PRO A 37 30.50 2.22 14.64
CA PRO A 37 31.70 2.64 13.92
C PRO A 37 31.39 3.59 12.76
N PRO A 38 32.37 4.38 12.29
CA PRO A 38 32.18 5.29 11.18
C PRO A 38 31.66 4.56 9.94
N ASP A 39 30.59 5.09 9.36
CA ASP A 39 29.92 4.51 8.19
C ASP A 39 30.30 5.26 6.91
N ALA A 40 30.66 4.48 5.87
CA ALA A 40 30.97 5.01 4.54
C ALA A 40 29.71 5.16 3.65
N GLY A 41 28.54 4.65 4.08
CA GLY A 41 27.34 4.50 3.27
C GLY A 41 26.28 5.59 3.43
N GLY A 42 26.56 6.71 4.10
CA GLY A 42 25.58 7.80 4.23
C GLY A 42 24.52 7.60 5.33
N LEU A 43 24.72 6.67 6.28
CA LEU A 43 23.79 6.39 7.36
C LEU A 43 23.50 7.65 8.22
N LYS A 44 24.46 8.54 8.38
CA LYS A 44 24.30 9.82 9.12
C LYS A 44 23.16 10.67 8.57
N SER A 45 23.20 10.95 7.28
CA SER A 45 22.19 11.78 6.60
C SER A 45 20.85 11.03 6.48
N THR A 46 20.90 9.71 6.34
CA THR A 46 19.69 8.87 6.30
C THR A 46 18.94 8.92 7.64
N LEU A 47 19.64 8.78 8.77
CA LEU A 47 19.06 8.87 10.10
C LEU A 47 18.49 10.27 10.38
N GLN A 48 19.21 11.32 9.98
CA GLN A 48 18.75 12.71 10.03
C GLN A 48 17.43 12.89 9.28
N THR A 49 17.39 12.49 8.02
CA THR A 49 16.21 12.61 7.14
C THR A 49 15.01 11.83 7.68
N LEU A 50 15.25 10.60 8.13
CA LEU A 50 14.20 9.75 8.70
C LEU A 50 13.62 10.35 9.98
N LEU A 51 14.46 10.79 10.90
CA LEU A 51 13.99 11.40 12.14
C LEU A 51 13.28 12.73 11.85
N SER A 52 13.83 13.58 10.99
CA SER A 52 13.22 14.84 10.58
C SER A 52 11.82 14.65 10.03
N SER A 53 11.66 13.73 9.07
CA SER A 53 10.34 13.47 8.46
C SER A 53 9.31 12.94 9.47
N ARG A 54 9.75 12.15 10.45
CA ARG A 54 8.87 11.59 11.49
C ARG A 54 8.56 12.53 12.63
N MET A 55 9.39 13.58 12.81
CA MET A 55 9.11 14.65 13.76
C MET A 55 7.99 15.57 13.29
N ALA A 56 7.70 15.64 12.00
CA ALA A 56 6.60 16.43 11.46
C ALA A 56 5.26 16.06 12.10
N SER A 57 4.51 17.09 12.53
CA SER A 57 3.15 16.97 13.11
C SER A 57 2.50 18.34 13.11
N ASP A 58 1.22 18.44 13.47
CA ASP A 58 0.51 19.71 13.60
C ASP A 58 1.19 20.70 14.57
N ALA A 59 1.88 20.16 15.58
CA ALA A 59 2.58 20.95 16.60
C ALA A 59 4.06 21.19 16.30
N ILE A 60 4.68 20.42 15.37
CA ILE A 60 6.12 20.47 15.10
C ILE A 60 6.36 20.54 13.61
N THR A 61 7.05 21.60 13.17
CA THR A 61 7.46 21.80 11.78
C THR A 61 8.98 21.59 11.66
N PRO A 62 9.44 20.56 10.93
CA PRO A 62 10.86 20.42 10.62
C PRO A 62 11.36 21.59 9.77
N VAL A 63 12.53 22.12 10.12
CA VAL A 63 13.20 23.19 9.36
C VAL A 63 14.54 22.72 8.81
N ALA A 64 14.99 23.39 7.75
CA ALA A 64 16.19 22.97 7.01
C ALA A 64 17.50 23.43 7.67
N THR A 65 17.47 24.51 8.46
CA THR A 65 18.65 25.10 9.06
C THR A 65 18.53 25.29 10.57
N PRO A 66 19.64 25.19 11.34
CA PRO A 66 19.62 25.42 12.79
C PRO A 66 19.17 26.82 13.18
N SER A 67 19.42 27.82 12.32
CA SER A 67 19.07 29.21 12.58
C SER A 67 17.57 29.49 12.56
N GLU A 68 16.78 28.64 11.91
CA GLU A 68 15.32 28.73 11.85
C GLU A 68 14.63 27.96 12.98
N ALA A 69 15.39 27.18 13.74
CA ALA A 69 14.86 26.27 14.72
C ALA A 69 14.64 26.91 16.09
N ASP A 70 13.57 26.52 16.75
CA ASP A 70 13.33 26.76 18.18
C ASP A 70 13.96 25.63 19.03
N VAL A 71 14.03 24.41 18.42
CA VAL A 71 14.59 23.21 19.04
C VAL A 71 15.54 22.53 18.06
N ILE A 72 16.74 22.18 18.56
CA ILE A 72 17.72 21.37 17.83
C ILE A 72 17.70 19.96 18.40
N VAL A 73 17.51 18.96 17.54
CA VAL A 73 17.59 17.53 17.86
C VAL A 73 18.90 17.00 17.32
N SER A 74 19.77 16.49 18.19
CA SER A 74 21.00 15.77 17.82
C SER A 74 20.87 14.30 18.22
N GLY A 75 21.42 13.41 17.39
CA GLY A 75 21.35 11.98 17.63
C GLY A 75 22.69 11.27 17.46
N SER A 76 22.78 10.10 18.06
CA SER A 76 23.89 9.15 17.88
C SER A 76 23.37 7.76 17.61
N TYR A 77 24.09 7.04 16.78
CA TYR A 77 23.91 5.63 16.49
C TYR A 77 25.21 4.90 16.83
N THR A 78 25.12 3.90 17.70
CA THR A 78 26.28 3.08 18.08
C THR A 78 25.93 1.63 17.86
N GLN A 79 26.75 0.91 17.07
CA GLN A 79 26.59 -0.51 16.81
C GLN A 79 27.69 -1.31 17.51
N LEU A 80 27.30 -2.35 18.24
CA LEU A 80 28.17 -3.30 18.92
C LEU A 80 27.79 -4.72 18.48
N GLY A 81 28.51 -5.24 17.49
CA GLY A 81 28.16 -6.53 16.87
C GLY A 81 26.83 -6.45 16.14
N LYS A 82 25.83 -7.22 16.59
CA LYS A 82 24.47 -7.21 16.00
C LYS A 82 23.53 -6.21 16.66
N VAL A 83 23.83 -5.79 17.89
CA VAL A 83 22.99 -4.87 18.68
C VAL A 83 23.39 -3.42 18.38
N PHE A 84 22.41 -2.54 18.33
CA PHE A 84 22.65 -1.09 18.23
C PHE A 84 21.92 -0.32 19.33
N SER A 85 22.46 0.86 19.66
CA SER A 85 21.78 1.93 20.42
C SER A 85 21.59 3.13 19.53
N LEU A 86 20.40 3.71 19.58
CA LEU A 86 20.01 4.95 18.93
C LEU A 86 19.58 5.92 20.01
N ASP A 87 20.31 7.02 20.15
CA ASP A 87 20.05 8.03 21.16
C ASP A 87 19.71 9.37 20.48
N ALA A 88 18.81 10.17 21.06
CA ALA A 88 18.49 11.49 20.57
C ALA A 88 18.25 12.47 21.73
N VAL A 89 18.75 13.69 21.57
CA VAL A 89 18.67 14.78 22.54
C VAL A 89 18.07 16.00 21.86
N ALA A 90 16.96 16.51 22.39
CA ALA A 90 16.34 17.76 21.97
C ALA A 90 16.73 18.90 22.92
N ARG A 91 17.23 20.01 22.36
CA ARG A 91 17.64 21.22 23.09
C ARG A 91 17.02 22.46 22.48
N VAL A 92 16.61 23.42 23.29
CA VAL A 92 16.33 24.77 22.79
C VAL A 92 17.61 25.43 22.30
N THR A 93 17.49 26.42 21.42
CA THR A 93 18.65 27.18 20.89
C THR A 93 19.49 27.85 21.96
N SER A 94 18.94 28.12 23.16
CA SER A 94 19.68 28.59 24.33
C SER A 94 20.54 27.52 25.04
N GLY A 95 20.50 26.25 24.54
CA GLY A 95 21.31 25.14 25.05
C GLY A 95 20.62 24.27 26.11
N LYS A 96 19.47 24.67 26.69
CA LYS A 96 18.74 23.86 27.68
C LYS A 96 18.20 22.59 27.04
N THR A 97 18.50 21.44 27.65
CA THR A 97 17.96 20.13 27.24
C THR A 97 16.47 20.02 27.61
N LEU A 98 15.65 19.71 26.64
CA LEU A 98 14.21 19.46 26.81
C LEU A 98 13.90 17.98 26.95
N ALA A 99 14.55 17.13 26.14
CA ALA A 99 14.31 15.71 26.14
C ALA A 99 15.60 14.95 25.82
N THR A 100 15.73 13.77 26.41
CA THR A 100 16.72 12.76 26.05
C THR A 100 15.99 11.42 25.95
N VAL A 101 16.08 10.77 24.81
CA VAL A 101 15.39 9.52 24.52
C VAL A 101 16.36 8.55 23.88
N TYR A 102 16.16 7.26 24.11
CA TYR A 102 16.96 6.22 23.49
C TYR A 102 16.12 5.00 23.12
N GLU A 103 16.61 4.24 22.16
CA GLU A 103 16.10 2.95 21.73
C GLU A 103 17.25 2.01 21.43
N GLN A 104 17.01 0.72 21.60
CA GLN A 104 17.95 -0.33 21.25
C GLN A 104 17.27 -1.33 20.32
N GLY A 105 18.06 -1.98 19.46
CA GLY A 105 17.61 -3.04 18.58
C GLY A 105 18.65 -4.16 18.49
N GLU A 106 18.17 -5.36 18.20
CA GLU A 106 19.02 -6.56 18.14
C GLU A 106 19.65 -6.78 16.76
N ASN A 107 19.14 -6.04 15.74
CA ASN A 107 19.61 -6.13 14.36
C ASN A 107 19.25 -4.85 13.57
N GLN A 108 19.75 -4.72 12.35
CA GLN A 108 19.49 -3.55 11.51
C GLN A 108 18.01 -3.39 11.12
N ASP A 109 17.22 -4.46 11.12
CA ASP A 109 15.80 -4.41 10.79
C ASP A 109 15.00 -3.66 11.88
N ASP A 110 15.51 -3.61 13.10
CA ASP A 110 14.93 -2.86 14.21
C ASP A 110 15.21 -1.35 14.17
N LEU A 111 16.15 -0.90 13.32
CA LEU A 111 16.60 0.49 13.31
C LEU A 111 15.46 1.47 13.00
N ILE A 112 14.60 1.13 12.09
CA ILE A 112 13.52 2.00 11.67
C ILE A 112 12.33 2.01 12.62
N PRO A 113 11.89 0.86 13.15
CA PRO A 113 11.00 0.86 14.30
C PRO A 113 11.56 1.71 15.47
N ALA A 114 12.86 1.61 15.75
CA ALA A 114 13.52 2.39 16.81
C ALA A 114 13.46 3.91 16.55
N ILE A 115 13.74 4.36 15.32
CA ILE A 115 13.58 5.78 14.95
C ILE A 115 12.13 6.24 15.10
N GLY A 116 11.16 5.40 14.75
CA GLY A 116 9.74 5.68 14.95
C GLY A 116 9.38 5.88 16.43
N ARG A 117 9.88 5.00 17.31
CA ARG A 117 9.68 5.11 18.76
C ARG A 117 10.39 6.31 19.35
N ILE A 118 11.63 6.62 18.90
CA ILE A 118 12.35 7.84 19.29
C ILE A 118 11.57 9.09 18.91
N SER A 119 11.07 9.16 17.67
CA SER A 119 10.25 10.28 17.22
C SER A 119 9.00 10.46 18.07
N ALA A 120 8.29 9.37 18.39
CA ALA A 120 7.09 9.41 19.23
C ALA A 120 7.43 9.91 20.66
N LYS A 121 8.51 9.41 21.27
CA LYS A 121 8.99 9.86 22.58
C LYS A 121 9.38 11.34 22.57
N LEU A 122 10.15 11.78 21.57
CA LEU A 122 10.53 13.18 21.43
C LEU A 122 9.31 14.10 21.29
N LYS A 123 8.34 13.73 20.46
CA LYS A 123 7.10 14.51 20.31
C LYS A 123 6.33 14.63 21.63
N ALA A 124 6.19 13.53 22.38
CA ALA A 124 5.52 13.53 23.67
C ALA A 124 6.22 14.43 24.69
N GLU A 125 7.56 14.34 24.80
CA GLU A 125 8.35 15.15 25.70
C GLU A 125 8.33 16.64 25.33
N LEU A 126 8.41 16.96 24.03
CA LEU A 126 8.33 18.34 23.55
C LEU A 126 6.94 18.94 23.81
N ALA A 127 5.86 18.18 23.61
CA ALA A 127 4.50 18.61 23.90
C ALA A 127 4.30 18.94 25.39
N GLN A 128 4.92 18.18 26.30
CA GLN A 128 4.83 18.42 27.75
C GLN A 128 5.65 19.64 28.20
N ARG A 129 6.82 19.85 27.59
CA ARG A 129 7.77 20.89 28.03
C ARG A 129 7.66 22.18 27.26
N TYR A 130 6.94 22.18 26.16
CA TYR A 130 6.51 23.35 25.41
C TYR A 130 4.99 23.52 25.53
N PRO A 131 4.49 24.25 26.54
CA PRO A 131 3.04 24.38 26.82
C PRO A 131 2.23 24.94 25.64
N GLN A 132 2.87 25.66 24.75
CA GLN A 132 2.26 26.21 23.53
C GLN A 132 1.93 25.16 22.45
N ALA A 133 2.59 24.00 22.49
CA ALA A 133 2.32 22.91 21.58
C ALA A 133 1.15 22.02 22.03
N ALA A 134 0.81 22.06 23.32
CA ALA A 134 -0.27 21.26 23.90
C ALA A 134 -1.67 21.88 23.68
N VAL A 135 -1.78 23.14 23.28
CA VAL A 135 -3.06 23.82 23.06
C VAL A 135 -3.67 23.51 21.67
N ALA A 136 -2.92 22.83 20.79
CA ALA A 136 -3.42 22.31 19.54
C ALA A 136 -3.94 20.85 19.70
N SER A 137 -4.86 20.61 20.62
CA SER A 137 -5.83 19.52 20.42
C SER A 137 -6.69 19.91 19.24
N PRO A 138 -6.92 19.03 18.25
CA PRO A 138 -7.66 19.39 17.06
C PRO A 138 -9.09 19.69 17.42
N THR A 139 -9.39 20.96 17.62
CA THR A 139 -10.72 21.47 17.36
C THR A 139 -10.87 21.33 15.85
N ALA A 140 -11.69 20.40 15.42
CA ALA A 140 -11.94 20.07 14.04
C ALA A 140 -12.01 21.35 13.19
N SER A 141 -11.11 21.46 12.21
CA SER A 141 -11.20 22.52 11.20
C SER A 141 -12.58 22.44 10.55
N PRO A 142 -13.27 23.56 10.33
CA PRO A 142 -14.62 23.56 9.71
C PRO A 142 -14.67 22.95 8.30
N GLN A 143 -13.54 22.65 7.68
CA GLN A 143 -13.46 21.96 6.40
C GLN A 143 -13.55 20.42 6.50
N ALA A 144 -13.47 19.84 7.72
CA ALA A 144 -13.69 18.40 7.92
C ALA A 144 -15.19 18.04 8.06
N GLN A 145 -16.08 19.00 8.04
CA GLN A 145 -17.54 18.77 8.20
C GLN A 145 -18.28 18.45 6.90
N ALA A 146 -17.63 18.37 5.76
CA ALA A 146 -18.23 17.87 4.51
C ALA A 146 -17.86 16.41 4.20
N ALA A 147 -16.95 15.79 4.93
CA ALA A 147 -16.76 14.35 4.84
C ALA A 147 -17.89 13.68 5.62
N GLN A 148 -18.89 13.19 4.91
CA GLN A 148 -19.84 12.21 5.46
C GLN A 148 -19.00 11.14 6.14
N SER A 149 -19.25 10.87 7.43
CA SER A 149 -18.48 9.92 8.23
C SER A 149 -18.42 8.59 7.50
N ALA A 150 -17.28 8.30 6.88
CA ALA A 150 -17.08 7.04 6.17
C ALA A 150 -17.29 5.89 7.16
N VAL A 151 -18.10 4.92 6.77
CA VAL A 151 -18.38 3.74 7.59
C VAL A 151 -17.09 2.94 7.76
N THR A 152 -16.74 2.62 9.01
CA THR A 152 -15.57 1.78 9.28
C THR A 152 -15.97 0.32 9.27
N LEU A 153 -15.53 -0.43 8.26
CA LEU A 153 -15.70 -1.88 8.20
C LEU A 153 -14.59 -2.61 8.98
N GLY A 154 -14.86 -3.83 9.44
CA GLY A 154 -13.80 -4.58 10.11
C GLY A 154 -14.22 -5.80 10.91
N ASN A 155 -15.46 -6.27 10.77
CA ASN A 155 -15.87 -7.53 11.39
C ASN A 155 -15.24 -8.71 10.65
N THR A 156 -14.25 -9.36 11.29
CA THR A 156 -13.64 -10.58 10.77
C THR A 156 -14.65 -11.72 10.89
N LEU A 157 -15.01 -12.30 9.76
CA LEU A 157 -15.86 -13.50 9.69
C LEU A 157 -15.04 -14.77 9.90
N TRP A 158 -13.83 -14.78 9.35
CA TRP A 158 -12.91 -15.90 9.46
C TRP A 158 -11.45 -15.43 9.33
N LEU A 159 -10.55 -16.10 10.06
CA LEU A 159 -9.10 -15.87 10.01
C LEU A 159 -8.39 -17.22 9.99
N SER A 160 -7.52 -17.42 9.02
CA SER A 160 -6.72 -18.64 8.93
C SER A 160 -5.69 -18.70 10.05
N LYS A 161 -5.21 -19.90 10.35
CA LYS A 161 -3.91 -20.08 10.98
C LYS A 161 -2.82 -19.52 10.07
N ARG A 162 -1.65 -19.24 10.65
CA ARG A 162 -0.50 -18.75 9.91
C ARG A 162 -0.09 -19.72 8.82
N ILE A 163 0.03 -19.23 7.59
CA ILE A 163 0.67 -19.88 6.46
C ILE A 163 2.16 -19.54 6.53
N VAL A 164 3.02 -20.54 6.41
CA VAL A 164 4.48 -20.32 6.39
C VAL A 164 4.86 -19.63 5.08
N GLY A 165 5.76 -18.64 5.16
CA GLY A 165 6.21 -17.83 4.03
C GLY A 165 5.45 -16.52 3.89
N ALA A 166 6.11 -15.52 3.31
CA ALA A 166 5.50 -14.26 2.90
C ALA A 166 4.81 -14.47 1.56
N GLN A 167 3.50 -14.74 1.60
CA GLN A 167 2.72 -14.96 0.39
C GLN A 167 2.55 -13.66 -0.39
N ALA A 168 2.62 -13.70 -1.71
CA ALA A 168 2.66 -12.53 -2.58
C ALA A 168 1.33 -12.27 -3.32
N ALA A 169 0.55 -13.31 -3.61
CA ALA A 169 -0.66 -13.17 -4.43
C ALA A 169 -1.76 -14.15 -4.02
N LEU A 170 -3.02 -13.75 -4.28
CA LEU A 170 -4.23 -14.47 -3.93
C LEU A 170 -5.22 -14.45 -5.09
N ALA A 171 -5.84 -15.61 -5.37
CA ALA A 171 -6.95 -15.70 -6.32
C ALA A 171 -8.06 -16.63 -5.80
N PRO A 172 -9.33 -16.40 -6.19
CA PRO A 172 -10.42 -17.30 -5.83
C PRO A 172 -10.25 -18.69 -6.48
N GLY A 173 -10.51 -19.73 -5.71
CA GLY A 173 -10.81 -21.07 -6.21
C GLY A 173 -12.34 -21.26 -6.35
N LEU A 174 -12.81 -22.49 -6.21
CA LEU A 174 -14.24 -22.78 -6.21
C LEU A 174 -14.81 -22.76 -4.79
N THR A 175 -16.07 -22.39 -4.68
CA THR A 175 -16.86 -22.63 -3.46
C THR A 175 -17.64 -23.91 -3.65
N ARG A 176 -17.39 -24.88 -2.76
CA ARG A 176 -18.03 -26.20 -2.74
C ARG A 176 -18.76 -26.42 -1.42
N ALA A 177 -19.48 -27.54 -1.30
CA ALA A 177 -20.15 -27.91 -0.05
C ALA A 177 -19.14 -28.05 1.11
N GLU A 178 -17.93 -28.53 0.83
CA GLU A 178 -16.86 -28.75 1.80
C GLU A 178 -16.12 -27.48 2.20
N GLY A 179 -16.32 -26.37 1.51
CA GLY A 179 -15.70 -25.08 1.81
C GLY A 179 -15.25 -24.30 0.58
N ARG A 180 -14.74 -23.11 0.83
CA ARG A 180 -14.21 -22.20 -0.19
C ARG A 180 -12.74 -22.53 -0.46
N GLU A 181 -12.35 -22.51 -1.71
CA GLU A 181 -10.97 -22.73 -2.15
C GLU A 181 -10.27 -21.40 -2.44
N PHE A 182 -8.95 -21.37 -2.18
CA PHE A 182 -8.07 -20.21 -2.44
C PHE A 182 -6.80 -20.69 -3.13
N PHE A 183 -6.44 -20.05 -4.23
CA PHE A 183 -5.08 -20.10 -4.76
C PHE A 183 -4.23 -19.04 -4.05
N VAL A 184 -3.07 -19.47 -3.57
CA VAL A 184 -2.10 -18.60 -2.89
C VAL A 184 -0.73 -18.84 -3.49
N ALA A 185 0.02 -17.78 -3.75
CA ALA A 185 1.36 -17.92 -4.32
C ALA A 185 2.42 -17.18 -3.50
N GLU A 186 3.57 -17.83 -3.35
CA GLU A 186 4.86 -17.22 -3.04
C GLU A 186 5.62 -16.93 -4.33
N ASN A 187 6.83 -16.35 -4.20
CA ASN A 187 7.68 -16.07 -5.37
C ASN A 187 7.97 -17.32 -6.23
N HIS A 188 8.01 -18.52 -5.63
CA HIS A 188 8.43 -19.75 -6.32
C HIS A 188 7.51 -20.95 -6.06
N ALA A 189 6.29 -20.71 -5.58
CA ALA A 189 5.32 -21.77 -5.35
C ALA A 189 3.89 -21.28 -5.56
N LEU A 190 3.02 -22.19 -6.03
CA LEU A 190 1.58 -22.04 -6.11
C LEU A 190 0.92 -23.12 -5.29
N ARG A 191 0.00 -22.74 -4.41
CA ARG A 191 -0.76 -23.64 -3.54
C ARG A 191 -2.25 -23.43 -3.72
N LEU A 192 -3.00 -24.52 -3.63
CA LEU A 192 -4.46 -24.49 -3.50
C LEU A 192 -4.82 -24.93 -2.09
N TYR A 193 -5.52 -24.06 -1.39
CA TYR A 193 -6.06 -24.32 -0.06
C TYR A 193 -7.58 -24.41 -0.08
N ARG A 194 -8.16 -25.11 0.89
CA ARG A 194 -9.61 -25.09 1.19
C ARG A 194 -9.82 -24.55 2.60
N GLN A 195 -10.76 -23.63 2.70
CA GLN A 195 -11.29 -23.14 3.98
C GLN A 195 -12.28 -24.18 4.51
N GLU A 196 -11.87 -24.84 5.57
CA GLU A 196 -12.72 -25.67 6.43
C GLU A 196 -12.74 -24.98 7.82
N ASN A 197 -12.84 -25.72 8.92
CA ASN A 197 -12.59 -25.16 10.26
C ASN A 197 -11.17 -24.57 10.36
N THR A 198 -10.24 -25.15 9.62
CA THR A 198 -8.88 -24.63 9.43
C THR A 198 -8.56 -24.62 7.94
N LEU A 199 -7.49 -23.94 7.56
CA LEU A 199 -7.01 -23.94 6.19
C LEU A 199 -6.31 -25.28 5.88
N LYS A 200 -6.82 -25.99 4.86
CA LYS A 200 -6.29 -27.29 4.42
C LYS A 200 -5.61 -27.15 3.06
N LEU A 201 -4.35 -27.55 2.99
CA LEU A 201 -3.61 -27.65 1.72
C LEU A 201 -4.17 -28.80 0.88
N LEU A 202 -4.60 -28.51 -0.34
CA LEU A 202 -5.10 -29.51 -1.29
C LEU A 202 -4.04 -29.94 -2.30
N ALA A 203 -3.26 -28.99 -2.80
CA ALA A 203 -2.20 -29.24 -3.78
C ALA A 203 -1.18 -28.10 -3.79
N GLU A 204 0.02 -28.43 -4.25
CA GLU A 204 1.16 -27.50 -4.37
C GLU A 204 1.94 -27.81 -5.64
N VAL A 205 2.52 -26.76 -6.23
CA VAL A 205 3.55 -26.84 -7.26
C VAL A 205 4.63 -25.81 -6.98
N GLU A 206 5.89 -26.23 -7.07
CA GLU A 206 7.05 -25.37 -6.95
C GLU A 206 7.59 -24.98 -8.32
N PHE A 207 8.18 -23.81 -8.41
CA PHE A 207 8.81 -23.27 -9.62
C PHE A 207 10.33 -23.16 -9.42
N PRO A 208 11.11 -23.32 -10.50
CA PRO A 208 12.56 -23.02 -10.47
C PRO A 208 12.84 -21.60 -9.96
N LEU A 209 13.98 -21.40 -9.28
CA LEU A 209 14.37 -20.09 -8.71
C LEU A 209 14.44 -18.95 -9.73
N ARG A 210 14.70 -19.27 -11.00
CA ARG A 210 14.68 -18.28 -12.09
C ARG A 210 13.27 -17.82 -12.47
N GLU A 211 12.25 -18.63 -12.17
CA GLU A 211 10.83 -18.36 -12.43
C GLU A 211 10.21 -17.70 -11.20
N LYS A 212 9.93 -16.42 -11.29
CA LYS A 212 9.32 -15.65 -10.19
C LYS A 212 7.85 -15.38 -10.47
N VAL A 213 6.98 -15.85 -9.59
CA VAL A 213 5.55 -15.50 -9.61
C VAL A 213 5.38 -14.05 -9.17
N ILE A 214 4.66 -13.25 -9.96
CA ILE A 214 4.38 -11.85 -9.65
C ILE A 214 2.88 -11.55 -9.50
N ALA A 215 2.00 -12.41 -10.01
CA ALA A 215 0.55 -12.33 -9.83
C ALA A 215 -0.10 -13.68 -10.09
N ILE A 216 -1.27 -13.91 -9.49
CA ILE A 216 -2.17 -15.00 -9.85
C ILE A 216 -3.59 -14.49 -9.96
N ASP A 217 -4.34 -15.02 -10.92
CA ASP A 217 -5.74 -14.62 -11.16
C ASP A 217 -6.60 -15.80 -11.60
N SER A 218 -7.88 -15.77 -11.23
CA SER A 218 -8.88 -16.79 -11.60
C SER A 218 -10.23 -16.12 -11.81
N VAL A 219 -11.02 -16.64 -12.74
CA VAL A 219 -12.36 -16.13 -13.06
C VAL A 219 -13.45 -17.20 -13.01
N GLY A 220 -13.15 -18.31 -12.39
CA GLY A 220 -14.09 -19.42 -12.24
C GLY A 220 -13.56 -20.74 -12.78
N PRO A 221 -14.43 -21.76 -12.90
CA PRO A 221 -14.05 -23.09 -13.36
C PRO A 221 -13.70 -23.10 -14.87
N ASP A 222 -12.92 -24.10 -15.26
CA ASP A 222 -12.76 -24.49 -16.65
C ASP A 222 -14.03 -25.16 -17.21
N GLN A 223 -13.99 -25.60 -18.48
CA GLN A 223 -15.12 -26.26 -19.15
C GLN A 223 -15.52 -27.59 -18.49
N ASN A 224 -14.63 -28.19 -17.70
CA ASN A 224 -14.88 -29.44 -16.97
C ASN A 224 -15.31 -29.17 -15.51
N GLY A 225 -15.50 -27.92 -15.11
CA GLY A 225 -15.89 -27.56 -13.74
C GLY A 225 -14.72 -27.55 -12.74
N ASN A 226 -13.48 -27.60 -13.20
CA ASN A 226 -12.30 -27.60 -12.32
C ASN A 226 -11.82 -26.16 -12.04
N PRO A 227 -11.28 -25.87 -10.83
CA PRO A 227 -10.66 -24.59 -10.53
C PRO A 227 -9.49 -24.33 -11.49
N ARG A 228 -9.46 -23.13 -12.08
CA ARG A 228 -8.42 -22.72 -13.04
C ARG A 228 -7.74 -21.43 -12.59
N VAL A 229 -6.40 -21.39 -12.70
CA VAL A 229 -5.62 -20.23 -12.29
C VAL A 229 -4.58 -19.87 -13.34
N TYR A 230 -4.48 -18.59 -13.62
CA TYR A 230 -3.48 -17.95 -14.47
C TYR A 230 -2.37 -17.42 -13.59
N VAL A 231 -1.16 -17.92 -13.82
CA VAL A 231 0.02 -17.57 -13.01
C VAL A 231 0.95 -16.73 -13.86
N THR A 232 1.04 -15.46 -13.53
CA THR A 232 1.97 -14.54 -14.18
C THR A 232 3.37 -14.76 -13.58
N ILE A 233 4.27 -15.25 -14.43
CA ILE A 233 5.63 -15.63 -14.08
C ILE A 233 6.62 -14.81 -14.91
N MET A 234 7.65 -14.31 -14.26
CA MET A 234 8.86 -13.80 -14.91
C MET A 234 9.92 -14.90 -14.88
N ASP A 235 10.44 -15.29 -16.05
CA ASP A 235 11.60 -16.14 -16.22
C ASP A 235 12.80 -15.26 -16.58
N GLY A 236 13.58 -14.86 -15.56
CA GLY A 236 14.53 -13.78 -15.69
C GLY A 236 13.80 -12.47 -16.00
N GLU A 237 14.03 -11.90 -17.18
CA GLU A 237 13.52 -10.58 -17.58
C GLU A 237 12.25 -10.62 -18.45
N ALA A 238 11.78 -11.80 -18.82
CA ALA A 238 10.67 -11.97 -19.74
C ALA A 238 9.49 -12.72 -19.11
N PRO A 239 8.24 -12.40 -19.49
CA PRO A 239 7.09 -13.19 -19.08
C PRO A 239 7.16 -14.60 -19.64
N ALA A 240 6.95 -15.59 -18.78
CA ALA A 240 6.82 -17.02 -19.13
C ALA A 240 5.65 -17.63 -18.35
N SER A 241 4.51 -16.98 -18.41
CA SER A 241 3.32 -17.30 -17.63
C SER A 241 2.79 -18.70 -17.89
N LYS A 242 2.06 -19.22 -16.93
CA LYS A 242 1.52 -20.60 -16.95
C LYS A 242 0.06 -20.60 -16.55
N ILE A 243 -0.65 -21.64 -16.97
CA ILE A 243 -2.03 -21.88 -16.55
C ILE A 243 -2.09 -23.27 -15.91
N PHE A 244 -2.75 -23.34 -14.75
CA PHE A 244 -2.99 -24.58 -14.05
C PHE A 244 -4.49 -24.82 -13.87
N THR A 245 -4.88 -26.09 -13.80
CA THR A 245 -6.19 -26.55 -13.35
C THR A 245 -6.01 -27.54 -12.21
N PHE A 246 -6.95 -27.60 -11.27
CA PHE A 246 -6.93 -28.59 -10.20
C PHE A 246 -7.76 -29.78 -10.60
N GLU A 247 -7.10 -30.90 -10.88
CA GLU A 247 -7.68 -32.13 -11.35
C GLU A 247 -6.99 -33.32 -10.68
N GLY A 248 -7.76 -34.31 -10.23
CA GLY A 248 -7.20 -35.53 -9.63
C GLY A 248 -6.32 -35.26 -8.40
N ALA A 249 -6.74 -34.34 -7.53
CA ALA A 249 -6.01 -33.92 -6.31
C ALA A 249 -4.63 -33.30 -6.55
N ARG A 250 -4.38 -32.75 -7.72
CA ARG A 250 -3.11 -32.08 -8.07
C ARG A 250 -3.35 -30.89 -8.99
N LEU A 251 -2.40 -29.95 -8.97
CA LEU A 251 -2.31 -28.86 -9.91
C LEU A 251 -1.67 -29.34 -11.20
N LYS A 252 -2.47 -29.44 -12.26
CA LYS A 252 -2.03 -29.87 -13.60
C LYS A 252 -1.77 -28.64 -14.46
N GLN A 253 -0.57 -28.54 -15.01
CA GLN A 253 -0.21 -27.48 -15.95
C GLN A 253 -0.90 -27.75 -17.30
N VAL A 254 -1.70 -26.77 -17.76
CA VAL A 254 -2.40 -26.84 -19.05
C VAL A 254 -1.76 -25.96 -20.12
N ALA A 255 -1.02 -24.90 -19.72
CA ALA A 255 -0.24 -24.08 -20.62
C ALA A 255 1.02 -23.55 -19.92
N THR A 256 2.05 -23.26 -20.71
CA THR A 256 3.36 -22.78 -20.21
C THR A 256 4.03 -21.87 -21.21
N LYS A 257 5.03 -21.10 -20.75
CA LYS A 257 5.84 -20.17 -21.55
C LYS A 257 4.98 -19.16 -22.34
N LEU A 258 3.88 -18.73 -21.73
CA LEU A 258 3.01 -17.71 -22.32
C LEU A 258 3.68 -16.34 -22.17
N PRO A 259 3.90 -15.60 -23.28
CA PRO A 259 4.64 -14.32 -23.25
C PRO A 259 3.72 -13.16 -22.83
N TYR A 260 2.83 -13.39 -21.88
CA TYR A 260 1.82 -12.43 -21.44
C TYR A 260 1.84 -12.25 -19.93
N LEU A 261 1.54 -11.03 -19.51
CA LEU A 261 1.12 -10.70 -18.15
C LEU A 261 -0.40 -10.86 -18.09
N PHE A 262 -0.91 -11.48 -17.02
CA PHE A 262 -2.36 -11.72 -16.85
C PHE A 262 -2.93 -10.98 -15.66
N ARG A 263 -4.19 -10.56 -15.78
CA ARG A 263 -4.98 -10.02 -14.67
C ARG A 263 -6.47 -10.29 -14.89
N ALA A 264 -7.17 -10.66 -13.81
CA ALA A 264 -8.63 -10.66 -13.78
C ALA A 264 -9.13 -9.25 -13.47
N ILE A 265 -9.96 -8.69 -14.36
CA ILE A 265 -10.51 -7.34 -14.22
C ILE A 265 -12.02 -7.39 -14.47
N ALA A 266 -12.79 -6.78 -13.55
CA ALA A 266 -14.22 -6.51 -13.71
C ALA A 266 -14.40 -5.05 -14.12
N LEU A 267 -14.34 -4.76 -15.41
CA LEU A 267 -14.50 -3.40 -15.93
C LEU A 267 -15.90 -2.88 -15.59
N ASN A 268 -15.99 -1.66 -15.08
CA ASN A 268 -17.24 -1.03 -14.66
C ASN A 268 -18.06 -1.88 -13.66
N GLY A 269 -17.40 -2.73 -12.87
CA GLY A 269 -18.09 -3.66 -11.96
C GLY A 269 -18.83 -4.81 -12.63
N GLY A 270 -18.57 -5.04 -13.91
CA GLY A 270 -19.17 -6.14 -14.68
C GLY A 270 -18.62 -7.52 -14.29
N THR A 271 -18.71 -8.46 -15.25
CA THR A 271 -18.17 -9.81 -15.05
C THR A 271 -16.65 -9.79 -15.05
N ASN A 272 -16.05 -10.47 -14.11
CA ASN A 272 -14.61 -10.68 -14.03
C ASN A 272 -14.12 -11.48 -15.24
N ARG A 273 -13.16 -10.96 -15.99
CA ARG A 273 -12.56 -11.60 -17.17
C ARG A 273 -11.05 -11.54 -17.07
N ILE A 274 -10.37 -12.49 -17.69
CA ILE A 274 -8.91 -12.46 -17.78
C ILE A 274 -8.50 -11.59 -18.96
N TYR A 275 -7.62 -10.65 -18.66
CA TYR A 275 -6.94 -9.82 -19.65
C TYR A 275 -5.47 -10.19 -19.73
N ALA A 276 -4.87 -9.90 -20.87
CA ALA A 276 -3.46 -10.09 -21.16
C ALA A 276 -2.85 -8.78 -21.66
N GLN A 277 -1.61 -8.53 -21.26
CA GLN A 277 -0.76 -7.48 -21.80
C GLN A 277 0.61 -8.04 -22.15
N GLN A 278 1.24 -7.52 -23.18
CA GLN A 278 2.60 -7.90 -23.56
C GLN A 278 3.63 -7.07 -22.80
N MET A 279 4.86 -7.57 -22.75
CA MET A 279 6.03 -6.82 -22.37
C MET A 279 6.80 -6.42 -23.63
N GLY A 280 7.26 -5.20 -23.68
CA GLY A 280 8.10 -4.71 -24.76
C GLY A 280 9.58 -5.01 -24.55
N ILE A 281 10.40 -4.75 -25.56
CA ILE A 281 11.87 -4.93 -25.46
C ILE A 281 12.45 -3.93 -24.45
N SER A 282 12.03 -2.67 -24.51
CA SER A 282 12.50 -1.58 -23.61
C SER A 282 11.45 -1.16 -22.58
N GLU A 283 10.18 -1.55 -22.75
CA GLU A 283 9.06 -1.16 -21.92
C GLU A 283 8.59 -2.33 -21.08
N ASP A 284 8.28 -2.06 -19.82
CA ASP A 284 7.79 -3.08 -18.89
C ASP A 284 6.39 -3.57 -19.23
N PHE A 285 5.58 -2.68 -19.83
CA PHE A 285 4.21 -2.94 -20.29
C PHE A 285 4.04 -2.35 -21.67
N TYR A 286 3.61 -3.15 -22.63
CA TYR A 286 3.54 -2.74 -24.03
C TYR A 286 2.17 -3.02 -24.64
N GLY A 287 1.66 -2.05 -25.40
CA GLY A 287 0.44 -2.16 -26.16
C GLY A 287 -0.83 -2.16 -25.32
N ASP A 288 -1.91 -2.55 -25.96
CA ASP A 288 -3.26 -2.57 -25.40
C ASP A 288 -3.46 -3.72 -24.42
N LEU A 289 -4.51 -3.64 -23.60
CA LEU A 289 -5.04 -4.82 -22.92
C LEU A 289 -5.92 -5.61 -23.86
N PHE A 290 -5.79 -6.93 -23.83
CA PHE A 290 -6.63 -7.83 -24.59
C PHE A 290 -7.40 -8.76 -23.67
N GLU A 291 -8.70 -8.85 -23.84
CA GLU A 291 -9.48 -9.93 -23.25
C GLU A 291 -9.01 -11.25 -23.85
N ILE A 292 -8.82 -12.29 -23.03
CA ILE A 292 -8.45 -13.59 -23.56
C ILE A 292 -9.65 -14.51 -23.68
N SER A 293 -9.66 -15.27 -24.77
CA SER A 293 -10.48 -16.46 -24.91
C SER A 293 -9.60 -17.68 -24.81
N ASP A 294 -9.83 -18.48 -23.80
CA ASP A 294 -9.03 -19.68 -23.50
C ASP A 294 -9.86 -20.93 -23.74
N THR A 295 -9.52 -21.67 -24.76
CA THR A 295 -10.17 -22.96 -25.10
C THR A 295 -9.45 -24.17 -24.50
N GLY A 296 -8.43 -23.94 -23.65
CA GLY A 296 -7.56 -24.98 -23.11
C GLY A 296 -6.40 -25.38 -24.03
N ALA A 297 -6.60 -25.37 -25.32
CA ALA A 297 -5.56 -25.68 -26.31
C ALA A 297 -4.82 -24.42 -26.81
N LYS A 298 -5.50 -23.26 -26.82
CA LYS A 298 -4.97 -22.02 -27.35
C LYS A 298 -5.54 -20.81 -26.62
N ILE A 299 -4.71 -19.82 -26.40
CA ILE A 299 -5.11 -18.49 -25.96
C ILE A 299 -5.27 -17.58 -27.18
N GLU A 300 -6.42 -16.96 -27.31
CA GLU A 300 -6.71 -15.96 -28.33
C GLU A 300 -6.91 -14.60 -27.67
N LEU A 301 -6.25 -13.58 -28.22
CA LEU A 301 -6.39 -12.18 -27.79
C LEU A 301 -7.57 -11.56 -28.52
N LYS A 302 -8.50 -10.95 -27.77
CA LYS A 302 -9.72 -10.32 -28.32
C LYS A 302 -9.94 -8.96 -27.68
N ASN A 303 -10.82 -8.16 -28.27
CA ASN A 303 -11.35 -6.93 -27.69
C ASN A 303 -10.25 -6.01 -27.12
N PRO A 304 -9.36 -5.44 -27.95
CA PRO A 304 -8.30 -4.58 -27.49
C PRO A 304 -8.85 -3.34 -26.79
N ILE A 305 -8.25 -3.00 -25.65
CA ILE A 305 -8.56 -1.80 -24.86
C ILE A 305 -7.32 -0.92 -24.84
N LYS A 306 -7.43 0.26 -25.45
CA LYS A 306 -6.38 1.26 -25.40
C LYS A 306 -6.26 1.84 -23.99
N LEU A 307 -5.06 1.81 -23.46
CA LEU A 307 -4.80 2.30 -22.11
C LEU A 307 -4.51 3.81 -22.10
N PRO A 308 -5.01 4.55 -21.08
CA PRO A 308 -4.61 5.92 -20.85
C PRO A 308 -3.18 5.98 -20.29
N ARG A 309 -2.66 7.19 -20.15
CA ARG A 309 -1.33 7.44 -19.60
C ARG A 309 -1.17 6.79 -18.21
N TYR A 310 0.00 6.24 -17.91
CA TYR A 310 0.37 5.54 -16.67
C TYR A 310 -0.35 4.21 -16.43
N ALA A 311 -1.29 3.81 -17.27
CA ALA A 311 -2.00 2.56 -17.11
C ALA A 311 -1.19 1.35 -17.60
N ASN A 312 -1.38 0.24 -16.90
CA ASN A 312 -0.92 -1.08 -17.29
C ASN A 312 -1.90 -2.13 -16.74
N ILE A 313 -1.69 -3.38 -17.06
CA ILE A 313 -2.60 -4.46 -16.67
C ILE A 313 -2.82 -4.61 -15.16
N PHE A 314 -1.88 -4.18 -14.31
CA PHE A 314 -1.97 -4.35 -12.86
C PHE A 314 -2.67 -3.20 -12.16
N ASN A 315 -2.67 -2.00 -12.76
CA ASN A 315 -3.14 -0.78 -12.12
C ASN A 315 -4.36 -0.13 -12.78
N TYR A 316 -4.98 -0.82 -13.72
CA TYR A 316 -6.10 -0.31 -14.52
C TYR A 316 -7.42 -0.96 -14.14
N ASN A 317 -8.47 -0.16 -14.13
CA ASN A 317 -9.86 -0.56 -14.18
C ASN A 317 -10.68 0.58 -14.82
N SER A 318 -11.99 0.44 -14.91
CA SER A 318 -12.90 1.52 -15.29
C SER A 318 -14.10 1.55 -14.36
N VAL A 319 -14.66 2.74 -14.14
CA VAL A 319 -15.84 2.96 -13.32
C VAL A 319 -16.93 3.63 -14.16
N SER A 320 -18.19 3.24 -13.95
CA SER A 320 -19.32 3.89 -14.60
C SER A 320 -19.67 5.18 -13.88
N GLY A 321 -19.84 6.27 -14.63
CA GLY A 321 -20.36 7.52 -14.10
C GLY A 321 -21.89 7.54 -13.97
N PRO A 322 -22.44 8.59 -13.36
CA PRO A 322 -23.88 8.77 -13.22
C PRO A 322 -24.64 8.85 -14.56
N ASP A 323 -23.94 9.24 -15.62
CA ASP A 323 -24.43 9.31 -17.00
C ASP A 323 -24.30 7.97 -17.76
N GLY A 324 -23.81 6.92 -17.11
CA GLY A 324 -23.58 5.61 -17.70
C GLY A 324 -22.32 5.50 -18.54
N LYS A 325 -21.52 6.57 -18.68
CA LYS A 325 -20.25 6.52 -19.38
C LYS A 325 -19.21 5.80 -18.53
N SER A 326 -18.23 5.18 -19.22
CA SER A 326 -17.10 4.51 -18.61
C SER A 326 -15.94 5.46 -18.44
N PHE A 327 -15.35 5.51 -17.25
CA PHE A 327 -14.20 6.35 -16.93
C PHE A 327 -13.00 5.48 -16.56
N PRO A 328 -11.94 5.45 -17.41
CA PRO A 328 -10.69 4.79 -17.08
C PRO A 328 -10.15 5.28 -15.74
N THR A 329 -9.84 4.34 -14.86
CA THR A 329 -9.32 4.61 -13.52
C THR A 329 -7.99 3.89 -13.33
N VAL A 330 -6.96 4.62 -12.94
CA VAL A 330 -5.57 4.15 -12.86
C VAL A 330 -4.97 4.46 -11.50
N LEU A 331 -4.28 3.50 -10.92
CA LEU A 331 -3.42 3.72 -9.76
C LEU A 331 -1.98 3.95 -10.26
N SER A 332 -1.53 5.21 -10.26
CA SER A 332 -0.19 5.54 -10.74
C SER A 332 0.91 4.88 -9.87
N SER A 333 2.10 4.72 -10.41
CA SER A 333 3.26 4.17 -9.68
C SER A 333 3.67 5.03 -8.48
N ASP A 334 3.25 6.31 -8.45
CA ASP A 334 3.47 7.23 -7.33
C ASP A 334 2.37 7.12 -6.26
N GLY A 335 1.39 6.25 -6.47
CA GLY A 335 0.31 5.94 -5.55
C GLY A 335 -0.94 6.80 -5.70
N TYR A 336 -1.07 7.64 -6.71
CA TYR A 336 -2.28 8.44 -6.92
C TYR A 336 -3.31 7.71 -7.76
N LEU A 337 -4.58 7.73 -7.32
CA LEU A 337 -5.70 7.35 -8.18
C LEU A 337 -5.99 8.49 -9.15
N ILE A 338 -6.12 8.14 -10.42
CA ILE A 338 -6.37 9.07 -11.52
C ILE A 338 -7.57 8.57 -12.30
N VAL A 339 -8.52 9.46 -12.60
CA VAL A 339 -9.66 9.19 -13.46
C VAL A 339 -9.48 9.96 -14.76
N TYR A 340 -9.70 9.29 -15.87
CA TYR A 340 -9.56 9.86 -17.22
C TYR A 340 -10.91 9.97 -17.92
N SER A 341 -11.00 10.94 -18.85
CA SER A 341 -12.09 11.03 -19.82
C SER A 341 -11.93 9.97 -20.93
N ASP A 342 -12.98 9.79 -21.73
CA ASP A 342 -12.92 8.93 -22.94
C ASP A 342 -11.86 9.42 -23.96
N ALA A 343 -11.53 10.71 -23.95
CA ALA A 343 -10.49 11.29 -24.77
C ALA A 343 -9.07 11.00 -24.26
N GLY A 344 -8.95 10.46 -23.04
CA GLY A 344 -7.67 10.17 -22.39
C GLY A 344 -7.10 11.33 -21.58
N ASP A 345 -7.88 12.39 -21.35
CA ASP A 345 -7.49 13.51 -20.50
C ASP A 345 -7.68 13.17 -19.02
N GLU A 346 -6.73 13.55 -18.17
CA GLU A 346 -6.87 13.44 -16.73
C GLU A 346 -7.94 14.44 -16.24
N ILE A 347 -9.03 13.93 -15.68
CA ILE A 347 -10.13 14.76 -15.17
C ILE A 347 -10.18 14.83 -13.65
N TRP A 348 -9.53 13.89 -12.97
CA TRP A 348 -9.42 13.89 -11.51
C TRP A 348 -8.20 13.12 -11.05
N ARG A 349 -7.61 13.57 -9.94
CA ARG A 349 -6.50 12.91 -9.23
C ARG A 349 -6.72 12.98 -7.73
N SER A 350 -6.44 11.89 -7.02
CA SER A 350 -6.52 11.84 -5.55
C SER A 350 -5.45 12.74 -4.91
N THR A 351 -5.75 13.27 -3.74
CA THR A 351 -4.79 13.97 -2.87
C THR A 351 -4.03 12.98 -1.98
N GLU A 352 -4.69 11.86 -1.61
CA GLU A 352 -4.08 10.77 -0.84
C GLU A 352 -3.42 9.75 -1.76
N LYS A 353 -2.44 9.03 -1.19
CA LYS A 353 -1.77 7.93 -1.86
C LYS A 353 -2.42 6.61 -1.48
N PHE A 354 -2.58 5.75 -2.48
CA PHE A 354 -3.11 4.40 -2.37
C PHE A 354 -2.10 3.38 -2.89
N GLY A 355 -2.46 2.10 -2.84
CA GLY A 355 -1.62 1.02 -3.32
C GLY A 355 -0.50 0.68 -2.34
N GLY A 356 0.69 0.55 -2.86
CA GLY A 356 1.87 0.09 -2.14
C GLY A 356 2.05 -1.43 -2.23
N SER A 357 3.08 -1.88 -2.93
CA SER A 357 3.36 -3.30 -3.15
C SER A 357 4.83 -3.61 -2.91
N GLU A 358 5.09 -4.79 -2.38
CA GLU A 358 6.44 -5.34 -2.19
C GLU A 358 6.82 -6.32 -3.32
N THR A 359 5.85 -6.73 -4.12
CA THR A 359 6.08 -7.62 -5.27
C THR A 359 6.69 -6.85 -6.44
N TYR A 360 7.75 -7.37 -7.02
CA TYR A 360 8.49 -6.74 -8.11
C TYR A 360 9.08 -7.77 -9.07
N PHE A 361 9.47 -7.30 -10.24
CA PHE A 361 10.42 -7.97 -11.11
C PHE A 361 11.60 -7.04 -11.44
N GLN A 362 12.66 -7.61 -11.99
CA GLN A 362 13.87 -6.90 -12.34
C GLN A 362 14.10 -6.96 -13.85
N ARG A 363 14.70 -5.91 -14.40
CA ARG A 363 15.16 -5.86 -15.79
C ARG A 363 16.49 -5.14 -15.87
N GLU A 364 17.37 -5.60 -16.73
CA GLU A 364 18.59 -4.88 -17.05
C GLU A 364 18.29 -3.63 -17.89
N ILE A 365 18.94 -2.54 -17.55
CA ILE A 365 18.92 -1.31 -18.34
C ILE A 365 20.18 -1.31 -19.20
N GLY A 366 20.01 -1.42 -20.51
CA GLY A 366 21.13 -1.33 -21.45
C GLY A 366 21.83 0.03 -21.40
N ASN A 367 23.16 0.05 -21.61
CA ASN A 367 23.97 1.25 -21.79
C ASN A 367 24.08 2.21 -20.60
N VAL A 368 23.98 1.74 -19.36
CA VAL A 368 24.25 2.54 -18.16
C VAL A 368 25.71 2.48 -17.80
N ARG A 369 26.36 3.62 -17.52
CA ARG A 369 27.78 3.71 -17.16
C ARG A 369 28.09 3.13 -15.77
N ASP A 370 27.14 3.26 -14.84
CA ASP A 370 27.27 2.75 -13.47
C ASP A 370 26.71 1.32 -13.36
N PRO A 371 27.52 0.32 -12.95
CA PRO A 371 27.06 -1.05 -12.74
C PRO A 371 25.93 -1.18 -11.69
N SER A 372 25.84 -0.27 -10.73
CA SER A 372 24.80 -0.28 -9.69
C SER A 372 23.42 0.11 -10.24
N GLU A 373 23.38 0.84 -11.35
CA GLU A 373 22.14 1.28 -12.02
C GLU A 373 21.67 0.31 -13.12
N LYS A 374 22.44 -0.75 -13.39
CA LYS A 374 22.13 -1.70 -14.47
C LYS A 374 20.81 -2.45 -14.29
N ILE A 375 20.32 -2.59 -13.07
CA ILE A 375 19.12 -3.35 -12.76
C ILE A 375 18.02 -2.40 -12.30
N ARG A 376 16.94 -2.31 -13.10
CA ARG A 376 15.73 -1.60 -12.73
C ARG A 376 14.77 -2.55 -12.01
N TRP A 377 14.25 -2.10 -10.85
CA TRP A 377 13.21 -2.76 -10.08
C TRP A 377 11.85 -2.19 -10.47
N ARG A 378 10.99 -3.02 -11.05
CA ARG A 378 9.61 -2.64 -11.35
C ARG A 378 8.67 -3.30 -10.35
N PHE A 379 8.12 -2.51 -9.44
CA PHE A 379 7.10 -2.97 -8.50
C PHE A 379 5.76 -3.09 -9.20
N ILE A 380 5.05 -4.18 -8.88
CA ILE A 380 3.69 -4.44 -9.39
C ILE A 380 2.73 -3.57 -8.59
N ASP A 381 1.85 -2.85 -9.29
CA ASP A 381 0.85 -2.02 -8.64
C ASP A 381 -0.25 -2.89 -8.01
N GLN A 382 -0.87 -2.40 -6.94
CA GLN A 382 -1.98 -3.08 -6.28
C GLN A 382 -3.25 -3.05 -7.17
N ARG A 383 -4.06 -4.08 -7.02
CA ARG A 383 -5.32 -4.25 -7.75
C ARG A 383 -6.31 -3.13 -7.41
N ILE A 384 -6.97 -2.59 -8.44
CA ILE A 384 -8.20 -1.79 -8.31
C ILE A 384 -9.38 -2.71 -8.60
N THR A 385 -10.32 -2.85 -7.68
CA THR A 385 -11.54 -3.61 -7.89
C THR A 385 -12.72 -2.67 -7.99
N VAL A 386 -13.55 -2.84 -9.02
CA VAL A 386 -14.82 -2.09 -9.15
C VAL A 386 -15.95 -3.06 -8.84
N THR A 387 -16.83 -2.69 -7.92
CA THR A 387 -17.99 -3.48 -7.52
C THR A 387 -19.15 -3.31 -8.50
N ARG A 388 -20.15 -4.18 -8.46
CA ARG A 388 -21.37 -4.03 -9.26
C ARG A 388 -22.13 -2.75 -8.98
N ASN A 389 -21.95 -2.17 -7.79
CA ASN A 389 -22.57 -0.91 -7.39
C ASN A 389 -21.73 0.32 -7.80
N GLY A 390 -20.65 0.12 -8.58
CA GLY A 390 -19.78 1.21 -9.04
C GLY A 390 -18.77 1.71 -7.98
N GLU A 391 -18.59 1.00 -6.87
CA GLU A 391 -17.59 1.37 -5.88
C GLU A 391 -16.19 0.93 -6.33
N VAL A 392 -15.22 1.81 -6.20
CA VAL A 392 -13.79 1.58 -6.49
C VAL A 392 -13.10 1.20 -5.19
N MET A 393 -12.67 -0.04 -5.07
CA MET A 393 -11.93 -0.54 -3.92
C MET A 393 -10.43 -0.57 -4.23
N VAL A 394 -9.63 -0.03 -3.33
CA VAL A 394 -8.17 0.03 -3.47
C VAL A 394 -7.49 -0.09 -2.11
N PRO A 395 -6.39 -0.83 -1.98
CA PRO A 395 -5.59 -0.87 -0.77
C PRO A 395 -4.88 0.46 -0.54
N GLN A 396 -4.66 0.78 0.73
CA GLN A 396 -3.78 1.83 1.19
C GLN A 396 -2.77 1.22 2.15
N ASN A 397 -1.68 0.66 1.61
CA ASN A 397 -0.56 0.17 2.39
C ASN A 397 0.28 1.34 2.90
N SER A 398 0.67 1.32 4.16
CA SER A 398 1.37 2.40 4.85
C SER A 398 2.43 1.86 5.81
N GLY A 399 3.09 2.76 6.56
CA GLY A 399 4.28 2.36 7.32
C GLY A 399 5.42 1.98 6.37
N PHE A 400 5.50 2.70 5.25
CA PHE A 400 6.42 2.45 4.15
C PHE A 400 7.86 2.65 4.56
N PHE A 401 8.68 1.71 4.13
CA PHE A 401 10.11 1.73 4.32
C PHE A 401 10.84 1.26 3.07
N VAL A 402 11.98 1.89 2.77
CA VAL A 402 12.88 1.49 1.68
C VAL A 402 14.27 1.26 2.24
N LEU A 403 14.83 0.09 1.99
CA LEU A 403 16.24 -0.21 2.20
C LEU A 403 16.87 -0.57 0.85
N GLY A 404 17.72 0.31 0.33
CA GLY A 404 18.20 0.16 -1.04
C GLY A 404 17.02 0.13 -2.02
N ASN A 405 16.87 -0.95 -2.78
CA ASN A 405 15.76 -1.15 -3.70
C ASN A 405 14.56 -1.92 -3.09
N ALA A 406 14.69 -2.44 -1.87
CA ALA A 406 13.60 -3.17 -1.23
C ALA A 406 12.57 -2.21 -0.63
N ARG A 407 11.28 -2.54 -0.82
CA ARG A 407 10.15 -1.85 -0.21
C ARG A 407 9.53 -2.70 0.87
N SER A 408 9.09 -2.09 1.95
CA SER A 408 8.36 -2.77 3.01
C SER A 408 7.22 -1.90 3.51
N TYR A 409 6.08 -2.53 3.80
CA TYR A 409 4.90 -1.93 4.39
C TYR A 409 4.53 -2.67 5.65
N SER A 410 4.06 -1.97 6.67
CA SER A 410 3.72 -2.58 7.96
C SER A 410 2.28 -2.38 8.40
N LYS A 411 1.50 -1.62 7.64
CA LYS A 411 0.10 -1.31 7.95
C LYS A 411 -0.70 -1.23 6.66
N TYR A 412 -2.01 -1.49 6.75
CA TYR A 412 -2.91 -1.20 5.64
C TYR A 412 -4.32 -0.84 6.12
N SER A 413 -5.05 -0.15 5.26
CA SER A 413 -6.50 -0.15 5.19
C SER A 413 -6.95 -0.43 3.75
N LEU A 414 -8.13 -1.01 3.58
CA LEU A 414 -8.79 -1.11 2.29
C LEU A 414 -9.83 0.00 2.23
N VAL A 415 -9.82 0.77 1.16
CA VAL A 415 -10.67 1.96 0.98
C VAL A 415 -11.63 1.72 -0.18
N SER A 416 -12.88 2.08 -0.01
CA SER A 416 -13.89 2.10 -1.07
C SER A 416 -14.31 3.52 -1.36
N LEU A 417 -14.34 3.86 -2.65
CA LEU A 417 -14.67 5.18 -3.15
C LEU A 417 -15.78 5.07 -4.20
N THR A 418 -16.56 6.12 -4.39
CA THR A 418 -17.60 6.20 -5.43
C THR A 418 -17.34 7.40 -6.33
N TRP A 419 -17.43 7.18 -7.64
CA TRP A 419 -17.33 8.24 -8.63
C TRP A 419 -18.66 9.00 -8.76
N ASN A 420 -18.65 10.30 -8.46
CA ASN A 420 -19.84 11.14 -8.54
C ASN A 420 -19.95 11.92 -9.86
N GLY A 421 -19.04 11.69 -10.81
CA GLY A 421 -18.93 12.43 -12.08
C GLY A 421 -17.86 13.52 -12.09
N SER A 422 -17.32 13.90 -10.94
CA SER A 422 -16.28 14.93 -10.80
C SER A 422 -15.15 14.54 -9.85
N SER A 423 -15.41 13.68 -8.86
CA SER A 423 -14.43 13.20 -7.88
C SER A 423 -14.75 11.78 -7.40
N LEU A 424 -13.74 11.08 -6.89
CA LEU A 424 -13.90 9.84 -6.12
C LEU A 424 -14.05 10.22 -4.64
N GLU A 425 -15.19 9.91 -4.05
CA GLU A 425 -15.51 10.16 -2.65
C GLU A 425 -15.46 8.89 -1.83
N GLU A 426 -14.84 8.95 -0.65
CA GLU A 426 -14.74 7.80 0.23
C GLU A 426 -16.12 7.41 0.79
N ARG A 427 -16.45 6.13 0.63
CA ARG A 427 -17.68 5.51 1.17
C ARG A 427 -17.42 4.84 2.50
N TRP A 428 -16.38 4.04 2.55
CA TRP A 428 -15.95 3.33 3.73
C TRP A 428 -14.47 2.98 3.65
N ARG A 429 -13.89 2.70 4.80
CA ARG A 429 -12.56 2.08 4.92
C ARG A 429 -12.55 1.01 6.00
N THR A 430 -11.66 0.06 5.89
CA THR A 430 -11.43 -0.91 6.97
C THR A 430 -10.67 -0.26 8.12
N LYS A 431 -10.78 -0.87 9.32
CA LYS A 431 -9.87 -0.52 10.42
C LYS A 431 -8.43 -0.71 9.97
N LEU A 432 -7.55 0.18 10.45
CA LEU A 432 -6.11 0.08 10.18
C LEU A 432 -5.56 -1.22 10.77
N SER A 433 -5.08 -2.11 9.92
CA SER A 433 -4.35 -3.32 10.29
C SER A 433 -2.87 -3.01 10.51
N GLN A 434 -2.20 -3.76 11.41
CA GLN A 434 -0.75 -3.68 11.65
C GLN A 434 0.02 -4.71 10.80
N ASN A 435 -0.54 -5.14 9.67
CA ASN A 435 0.04 -6.07 8.74
C ASN A 435 0.23 -5.41 7.37
N TYR A 436 0.96 -6.05 6.47
CA TYR A 436 0.99 -5.69 5.05
C TYR A 436 -0.08 -6.45 4.28
N LEU A 437 -0.90 -5.77 3.46
CA LEU A 437 -1.84 -6.40 2.54
C LEU A 437 -1.12 -6.72 1.24
N ALA A 438 -0.84 -8.01 1.02
CA ALA A 438 -0.16 -8.46 -0.19
C ALA A 438 -1.09 -8.48 -1.40
N ASP A 439 -2.30 -9.00 -1.23
CA ASP A 439 -3.34 -9.05 -2.28
C ASP A 439 -4.73 -9.24 -1.65
N TYR A 440 -5.79 -9.07 -2.44
CA TYR A 440 -7.17 -9.30 -2.01
C TYR A 440 -8.06 -9.59 -3.20
N TYR A 441 -9.23 -10.17 -2.94
CA TYR A 441 -10.32 -10.18 -3.91
C TYR A 441 -11.69 -9.99 -3.23
N LEU A 442 -12.65 -9.52 -4.01
CA LEU A 442 -14.05 -9.38 -3.61
C LEU A 442 -14.85 -10.57 -4.14
N ASP A 443 -15.47 -11.33 -3.24
CA ASP A 443 -16.52 -12.27 -3.56
C ASP A 443 -17.86 -11.51 -3.57
N GLN A 444 -18.27 -11.07 -4.76
CA GLN A 444 -19.49 -10.28 -4.91
C GLN A 444 -20.76 -11.09 -4.59
N GLN A 445 -20.72 -12.42 -4.72
CA GLN A 445 -21.86 -13.28 -4.43
C GLN A 445 -22.05 -13.45 -2.92
N ALA A 446 -20.97 -13.71 -2.20
CA ALA A 446 -20.99 -13.84 -0.75
C ALA A 446 -21.02 -12.48 -0.03
N ARG A 447 -20.75 -11.37 -0.71
CA ARG A 447 -20.51 -10.03 -0.16
C ARG A 447 -19.37 -10.03 0.86
N GLU A 448 -18.29 -10.68 0.49
CA GLU A 448 -17.13 -10.86 1.35
C GLU A 448 -15.84 -10.41 0.66
N ILE A 449 -14.96 -9.85 1.43
CA ILE A 449 -13.62 -9.49 0.99
C ILE A 449 -12.65 -10.47 1.60
N VAL A 450 -11.85 -11.10 0.76
CA VAL A 450 -10.80 -12.02 1.17
C VAL A 450 -9.46 -11.30 1.05
N LEU A 451 -8.75 -11.20 2.15
CA LEU A 451 -7.52 -10.44 2.33
C LEU A 451 -6.35 -11.41 2.57
N LEU A 452 -5.26 -11.23 1.86
CA LEU A 452 -3.99 -11.91 2.11
C LEU A 452 -3.05 -10.96 2.86
N GLU A 453 -2.89 -11.21 4.15
CA GLU A 453 -2.04 -10.41 5.03
C GLU A 453 -0.67 -11.08 5.24
N VAL A 454 0.42 -10.34 5.11
CA VAL A 454 1.73 -10.74 5.62
C VAL A 454 1.80 -10.31 7.07
N VAL A 455 1.69 -11.27 7.98
CA VAL A 455 1.64 -11.05 9.44
C VAL A 455 3.03 -11.11 10.08
N GLN A 456 4.00 -11.68 9.37
CA GLN A 456 5.39 -11.70 9.75
C GLN A 456 6.26 -11.60 8.50
N LYS A 457 7.14 -10.61 8.47
CA LYS A 457 8.10 -10.45 7.37
C LYS A 457 9.10 -11.61 7.36
N GLU A 458 9.59 -11.93 6.16
CA GLU A 458 10.71 -12.84 6.01
C GLU A 458 11.98 -12.17 6.58
N GLY A 459 12.75 -12.90 7.34
CA GLY A 459 13.99 -12.45 7.97
C GLY A 459 15.10 -13.47 7.77
N ILE A 460 16.31 -13.11 8.15
CA ILE A 460 17.50 -13.95 7.98
C ILE A 460 17.35 -15.34 8.64
N PHE A 461 16.56 -15.42 9.71
CA PHE A 461 16.40 -16.64 10.53
C PHE A 461 15.00 -17.24 10.48
N GLY A 462 14.08 -16.72 9.66
CA GLY A 462 12.70 -17.22 9.63
C GLY A 462 12.02 -16.99 8.30
N LYS A 463 11.38 -18.06 7.81
CA LYS A 463 10.43 -17.97 6.72
C LYS A 463 9.27 -17.10 7.20
N GLY A 464 9.01 -15.98 6.62
CA GLY A 464 7.90 -15.08 6.94
C GLY A 464 6.60 -15.81 7.29
N GLY A 465 5.51 -15.11 7.42
CA GLY A 465 4.21 -15.71 7.67
C GLY A 465 3.09 -14.86 7.15
N SER A 466 2.09 -15.52 6.59
CA SER A 466 0.89 -14.88 6.06
C SER A 466 -0.37 -15.45 6.69
N ALA A 467 -1.47 -14.73 6.56
CA ALA A 467 -2.80 -15.22 6.95
C ALA A 467 -3.83 -14.77 5.92
N ILE A 468 -4.89 -15.57 5.77
CA ILE A 468 -6.06 -15.18 5.00
C ILE A 468 -7.12 -14.72 5.99
N ARG A 469 -7.63 -13.50 5.80
CA ARG A 469 -8.74 -12.93 6.56
C ARG A 469 -9.94 -12.73 5.67
N VAL A 470 -11.10 -13.11 6.13
CA VAL A 470 -12.39 -12.87 5.45
C VAL A 470 -13.17 -11.84 6.28
N ILE A 471 -13.62 -10.78 5.63
CA ILE A 471 -14.45 -9.73 6.24
C ILE A 471 -15.70 -9.50 5.40
N ARG A 472 -16.74 -8.90 5.98
CA ARG A 472 -17.90 -8.42 5.21
C ARG A 472 -17.54 -7.21 4.37
N ALA A 473 -18.21 -7.10 3.21
CA ALA A 473 -18.09 -5.97 2.29
C ALA A 473 -19.16 -4.89 2.53
N ASP A 474 -20.05 -5.09 3.52
CA ASP A 474 -21.18 -4.22 3.88
C ASP A 474 -21.38 -4.11 5.40
#